data_ef706d04728d18c32d95f01dd2baa419
#
_entry.id   ef706d04728d18c32d95f01dd2baa419
#
_cell.length_a   1.000
_cell.length_b   1.000
_cell.length_c   1.000
_cell.angle_alpha   90.00
_cell.angle_beta   90.00
_cell.angle_gamma   90.00
#
_symmetry.space_group_name_H-M   'P 1'
#
loop_
_entity.id
_entity.type
_entity.pdbx_description
1 polymer ?
#
loop_
_entity_poly.entity_id
_entity_poly.type
_entity_poly.pdbx_seq_one_letter_code
_entity_poly.pdbx_strand_id
1 'polypeptide(L)'
;MHAIVRNYSGSGAKKLFGMLEARQAEVESLIRSVTGFVNYSLFRTDDGGVTVTVCKDKAGTDESLQLARGWIQENAADLGTSPPAVSEGSVILHLS
;
A
#
# COMPACT_ATOMS: atom_id res chain seq x y z
N MET A 1 2.45 5.74 -16.82
CA MET A 1 2.17 5.07 -15.53
C MET A 1 3.12 5.54 -14.46
N HIS A 2 2.64 5.57 -13.24
CA HIS A 2 3.40 5.96 -12.05
C HIS A 2 3.28 4.86 -11.01
N ALA A 3 4.38 4.53 -10.33
CA ALA A 3 4.40 3.49 -9.30
C ALA A 3 4.81 4.08 -7.96
N ILE A 4 4.22 3.59 -6.88
CA ILE A 4 4.59 3.94 -5.52
C ILE A 4 4.81 2.66 -4.71
N VAL A 5 5.93 2.63 -3.99
CA VAL A 5 6.29 1.53 -3.11
C VAL A 5 6.28 2.04 -1.68
N ARG A 6 5.59 1.32 -0.80
CA ARG A 6 5.56 1.61 0.63
C ARG A 6 6.14 0.41 1.36
N ASN A 7 7.25 0.63 2.07
CA ASN A 7 7.93 -0.41 2.82
C ASN A 7 7.66 -0.18 4.31
N TYR A 8 6.96 -1.12 4.93
CA TYR A 8 6.62 -1.09 6.35
C TYR A 8 7.53 -2.02 7.12
N SER A 9 8.17 -1.50 8.16
CA SER A 9 9.06 -2.29 9.00
C SER A 9 8.99 -1.79 10.44
N GLY A 10 9.59 -2.55 11.35
CA GLY A 10 9.66 -2.18 12.74
C GLY A 10 8.39 -2.48 13.51
N SER A 11 8.16 -1.70 14.58
CA SER A 11 7.08 -1.94 15.52
C SER A 11 5.71 -1.96 14.85
N GLY A 12 4.94 -3.02 15.08
CA GLY A 12 3.56 -3.14 14.59
C GLY A 12 3.43 -3.57 13.13
N ALA A 13 4.53 -3.57 12.34
CA ALA A 13 4.44 -3.84 10.91
C ALA A 13 3.99 -5.27 10.60
N LYS A 14 4.50 -6.25 11.33
CA LYS A 14 4.08 -7.65 11.13
C LYS A 14 2.61 -7.85 11.45
N LYS A 15 2.12 -7.22 12.51
CA LYS A 15 0.71 -7.30 12.89
C LYS A 15 -0.17 -6.62 11.86
N LEU A 16 0.28 -5.48 11.31
CA LEU A 16 -0.43 -4.78 10.25
C LEU A 16 -0.60 -5.70 9.04
N PHE A 17 0.46 -6.37 8.60
CA PHE A 17 0.38 -7.25 7.43
C PHE A 17 -0.44 -8.51 7.70
N GLY A 18 -0.47 -8.99 8.95
CA GLY A 18 -1.41 -10.04 9.35
C GLY A 18 -2.87 -9.59 9.20
N MET A 19 -3.16 -8.36 9.61
CA MET A 19 -4.49 -7.77 9.47
C MET A 19 -4.87 -7.59 8.00
N LEU A 20 -3.93 -7.08 7.18
CA LEU A 20 -4.17 -6.88 5.75
C LEU A 20 -4.47 -8.19 5.05
N GLU A 21 -3.75 -9.26 5.41
CA GLU A 21 -4.00 -10.59 4.86
C GLU A 21 -5.38 -11.12 5.26
N ALA A 22 -5.76 -10.94 6.52
CA ALA A 22 -7.06 -11.40 7.01
C ALA A 22 -8.22 -10.61 6.39
N ARG A 23 -7.97 -9.38 5.95
CA ARG A 23 -8.99 -8.47 5.41
C ARG A 23 -8.75 -8.16 3.94
N GLN A 24 -8.29 -9.13 3.18
CA GLN A 24 -7.94 -8.93 1.75
C GLN A 24 -9.07 -8.35 0.91
N ALA A 25 -10.31 -8.81 1.10
CA ALA A 25 -11.43 -8.32 0.32
C ALA A 25 -11.67 -6.83 0.53
N GLU A 26 -11.50 -6.36 1.76
CA GLU A 26 -11.64 -4.95 2.10
C GLU A 26 -10.52 -4.11 1.50
N VAL A 27 -9.28 -4.61 1.58
CA VAL A 27 -8.12 -3.95 0.98
C VAL A 27 -8.28 -3.88 -0.54
N GLU A 28 -8.70 -4.96 -1.17
CA GLU A 28 -8.92 -4.99 -2.61
C GLU A 28 -9.94 -3.95 -3.04
N SER A 29 -11.08 -3.89 -2.35
CA SER A 29 -12.13 -2.92 -2.66
C SER A 29 -11.62 -1.48 -2.55
N LEU A 30 -10.84 -1.20 -1.50
CA LEU A 30 -10.27 0.13 -1.28
C LEU A 30 -9.33 0.53 -2.41
N ILE A 31 -8.39 -0.34 -2.76
CA ILE A 31 -7.37 -0.05 -3.77
C ILE A 31 -7.98 0.05 -5.17
N ARG A 32 -8.97 -0.80 -5.49
CA ARG A 32 -9.63 -0.73 -6.79
C ARG A 32 -10.43 0.56 -6.99
N SER A 33 -10.78 1.26 -5.91
CA SER A 33 -11.49 2.54 -6.01
C SER A 33 -10.59 3.70 -6.43
N VAL A 34 -9.27 3.48 -6.46
CA VAL A 34 -8.30 4.52 -6.82
C VAL A 34 -8.44 4.88 -8.30
N THR A 35 -8.48 6.17 -8.58
CA THR A 35 -8.59 6.68 -9.96
C THR A 35 -7.36 6.28 -10.77
N GLY A 36 -7.59 5.66 -11.92
CA GLY A 36 -6.50 5.24 -12.81
C GLY A 36 -5.74 4.02 -12.30
N PHE A 37 -6.32 3.23 -11.42
CA PHE A 37 -5.70 2.00 -10.91
C PHE A 37 -5.28 1.08 -12.06
N VAL A 38 -4.05 0.57 -12.00
CA VAL A 38 -3.52 -0.40 -12.97
C VAL A 38 -3.29 -1.75 -12.29
N ASN A 39 -2.43 -1.80 -11.27
CA ASN A 39 -2.26 -3.02 -10.49
C ASN A 39 -1.72 -2.74 -9.10
N TYR A 40 -1.77 -3.75 -8.25
CA TYR A 40 -1.38 -3.65 -6.86
C TYR A 40 -0.84 -5.00 -6.38
N SER A 41 0.26 -4.96 -5.64
CA SER A 41 0.81 -6.14 -4.98
C SER A 41 1.15 -5.80 -3.55
N LEU A 42 0.96 -6.78 -2.69
CA LEU A 42 1.15 -6.66 -1.25
C LEU A 42 1.83 -7.95 -0.80
N PHE A 43 3.00 -7.85 -0.17
CA PHE A 43 3.73 -9.05 0.24
C PHE A 43 4.45 -8.84 1.56
N ARG A 44 4.69 -9.95 2.27
CA ARG A 44 5.39 -9.94 3.55
C ARG A 44 6.88 -9.90 3.35
N THR A 45 7.55 -9.23 4.28
CA THR A 45 9.00 -9.32 4.45
C THR A 45 9.28 -9.79 5.88
N ASP A 46 10.55 -10.02 6.20
CA ASP A 46 10.93 -10.47 7.55
C ASP A 46 10.52 -9.47 8.64
N ASP A 47 10.56 -8.17 8.33
CA ASP A 47 10.26 -7.11 9.27
C ASP A 47 8.86 -6.53 9.18
N GLY A 48 8.08 -6.95 8.20
CA GLY A 48 6.75 -6.39 7.98
C GLY A 48 6.22 -6.70 6.61
N GLY A 49 6.30 -5.76 5.68
CA GLY A 49 5.85 -5.99 4.33
C GLY A 49 5.97 -4.77 3.42
N VAL A 50 5.66 -5.00 2.16
CA VAL A 50 5.77 -4.00 1.10
C VAL A 50 4.49 -3.97 0.29
N THR A 51 4.07 -2.76 -0.10
CA THR A 51 2.99 -2.59 -1.07
C THR A 51 3.54 -1.90 -2.30
N VAL A 52 3.09 -2.34 -3.47
CA VAL A 52 3.43 -1.72 -4.75
C VAL A 52 2.12 -1.39 -5.46
N THR A 53 1.90 -0.11 -5.73
CA THR A 53 0.71 0.37 -6.42
C THR A 53 1.13 1.04 -7.70
N VAL A 54 0.49 0.66 -8.81
CA VAL A 54 0.72 1.29 -10.12
C VAL A 54 -0.59 1.89 -10.59
N CYS A 55 -0.52 3.15 -11.01
CA CYS A 55 -1.66 3.88 -11.56
C CYS A 55 -1.26 4.54 -12.88
N LYS A 56 -2.26 5.02 -13.62
CA LYS A 56 -2.01 5.70 -14.90
C LYS A 56 -1.14 6.93 -14.73
N ASP A 57 -1.28 7.64 -13.60
CA ASP A 57 -0.52 8.84 -13.31
C ASP A 57 -0.29 9.02 -11.81
N LYS A 58 0.47 10.08 -11.46
CA LYS A 58 0.84 10.37 -10.08
C LYS A 58 -0.38 10.71 -9.21
N ALA A 59 -1.42 11.31 -9.77
CA ALA A 59 -2.62 11.63 -9.01
C ALA A 59 -3.25 10.37 -8.41
N GLY A 60 -3.23 9.26 -9.15
CA GLY A 60 -3.73 7.98 -8.66
C GLY A 60 -2.88 7.41 -7.53
N THR A 61 -1.56 7.42 -7.68
CA THR A 61 -0.69 6.91 -6.61
C THR A 61 -0.75 7.80 -5.37
N ASP A 62 -0.88 9.12 -5.53
CA ASP A 62 -1.09 10.02 -4.39
C ASP A 62 -2.40 9.68 -3.66
N GLU A 63 -3.46 9.43 -4.40
CA GLU A 63 -4.75 9.01 -3.83
C GLU A 63 -4.60 7.70 -3.06
N SER A 64 -3.88 6.72 -3.63
CA SER A 64 -3.67 5.43 -2.99
C SER A 64 -2.96 5.57 -1.65
N LEU A 65 -1.98 6.47 -1.57
CA LEU A 65 -1.26 6.73 -0.34
C LEU A 65 -2.18 7.31 0.74
N GLN A 66 -3.03 8.26 0.36
CA GLN A 66 -3.97 8.88 1.30
C GLN A 66 -5.00 7.87 1.80
N LEU A 67 -5.53 7.03 0.91
CA LEU A 67 -6.49 5.99 1.28
C LEU A 67 -5.86 4.98 2.23
N ALA A 68 -4.61 4.58 1.97
CA ALA A 68 -3.91 3.64 2.83
C ALA A 68 -3.67 4.23 4.22
N ARG A 69 -3.24 5.49 4.30
CA ARG A 69 -3.06 6.17 5.58
C ARG A 69 -4.35 6.24 6.37
N GLY A 70 -5.45 6.61 5.72
CA GLY A 70 -6.75 6.69 6.37
C GLY A 70 -7.22 5.35 6.88
N TRP A 71 -7.05 4.29 6.09
CA TRP A 71 -7.45 2.95 6.49
C TRP A 71 -6.68 2.48 7.73
N ILE A 72 -5.36 2.69 7.73
CA ILE A 72 -4.51 2.30 8.86
C ILE A 72 -4.90 3.09 10.10
N GLN A 73 -5.17 4.39 9.96
CA GLN A 73 -5.57 5.23 11.07
C GLN A 73 -6.90 4.79 11.65
N GLU A 74 -7.85 4.38 10.83
CA GLU A 74 -9.17 3.94 11.28
C GLU A 74 -9.16 2.54 11.87
N ASN A 75 -8.34 1.64 11.34
CA ASN A 75 -8.45 0.22 11.65
C ASN A 75 -7.26 -0.34 12.44
N ALA A 76 -6.12 0.32 12.41
CA ALA A 76 -4.88 -0.22 12.97
C ALA A 76 -4.08 0.79 13.79
N ALA A 77 -4.70 1.89 14.23
CA ALA A 77 -4.01 2.93 14.99
C ALA A 77 -3.35 2.39 16.26
N ASP A 78 -3.99 1.42 16.91
CA ASP A 78 -3.52 0.81 18.15
C ASP A 78 -2.31 -0.10 17.98
N LEU A 79 -1.95 -0.47 16.76
CA LEU A 79 -0.76 -1.27 16.49
C LEU A 79 0.54 -0.48 16.62
N GLY A 80 0.47 0.85 16.60
CA GLY A 80 1.65 1.70 16.74
C GLY A 80 2.62 1.55 15.57
N THR A 81 2.10 1.30 14.36
CA THR A 81 2.92 1.12 13.19
C THR A 81 3.64 2.41 12.80
N SER A 82 4.96 2.32 12.57
CA SER A 82 5.73 3.44 12.06
C SER A 82 5.31 3.77 10.63
N PRO A 83 5.42 5.06 10.21
CA PRO A 83 5.15 5.41 8.82
C PRO A 83 6.05 4.62 7.87
N PRO A 84 5.54 4.25 6.69
CA PRO A 84 6.35 3.49 5.74
C PRO A 84 7.44 4.35 5.09
N ALA A 85 8.51 3.70 4.66
CA ALA A 85 9.46 4.33 3.74
C ALA A 85 8.82 4.31 2.35
N VAL A 86 8.72 5.47 1.71
CA VAL A 86 8.02 5.63 0.44
C VAL A 86 9.03 5.91 -0.67
N SER A 87 8.91 5.17 -1.77
CA SER A 87 9.64 5.43 -3.01
C SER A 87 8.62 5.48 -4.15
N GLU A 88 8.79 6.41 -5.08
CA GLU A 88 7.86 6.52 -6.20
C GLU A 88 8.55 7.08 -7.42
N GLY A 89 7.98 6.82 -8.59
CA GLY A 89 8.53 7.31 -9.84
C GLY A 89 7.73 6.87 -11.06
N SER A 90 8.15 7.38 -12.21
CA SER A 90 7.55 7.00 -13.49
C SER A 90 7.97 5.59 -13.88
N VAL A 91 7.01 4.80 -14.36
CA VAL A 91 7.28 3.46 -14.84
C VAL A 91 7.95 3.54 -16.22
N ILE A 92 9.09 2.87 -16.37
CA ILE A 92 9.80 2.84 -17.64
C ILE A 92 9.61 1.52 -18.38
N LEU A 93 9.18 0.47 -17.69
CA LEU A 93 8.87 -0.83 -18.29
C LEU A 93 7.86 -1.53 -17.40
N HIS A 94 6.77 -2.01 -17.98
CA HIS A 94 5.72 -2.73 -17.25
C HIS A 94 5.30 -3.94 -18.06
N LEU A 95 5.61 -5.13 -17.55
CA LEU A 95 5.28 -6.41 -18.16
C LEU A 95 4.21 -7.10 -17.34
N SER A 96 3.28 -7.78 -18.00
CA SER A 96 2.21 -8.51 -17.32
C SER A 96 2.00 -9.89 -17.94
#